data_91c27def0c82ba7df8c691b4c2a4e86d
#
_entry.id   91c27def0c82ba7df8c691b4c2a4e86d
#
_cell.length_a   1.000
_cell.length_b   1.000
_cell.length_c   1.000
_cell.angle_alpha   90.00
_cell.angle_beta   90.00
_cell.angle_gamma   90.00
#
_symmetry.space_group_name_H-M   'P 1'
#
loop_
_entity.id
_entity.type
_entity.pdbx_description
1 polymer ?
#
loop_
_entity_poly.entity_id
_entity_poly.type
_entity_poly.pdbx_seq_one_letter_code
_entity_poly.pdbx_strand_id
1 'polypeptide(L)'
;MQDFKDKKTQILVSTTVVEVGVDVPNATQIVILNADRYGLAQLHQLRGRVGRGDKPSQCFLVTTGENPPSRRLLEMEKTTDGFYLAEVDLKLRGPGEIYGAMQHGELNLKIASLTDTKMIELARTHV
;
A
#
# COMPACT_ATOMS: atom_id res chain seq x y z
N MET A 1 17.46 15.63 -5.48
CA MET A 1 16.56 15.81 -4.33
C MET A 1 16.56 17.24 -3.80
N GLN A 2 17.71 17.82 -3.46
CA GLN A 2 17.77 19.18 -2.94
C GLN A 2 17.18 20.21 -3.91
N ASP A 3 17.54 20.15 -5.19
CA ASP A 3 17.00 21.07 -6.20
C ASP A 3 15.48 20.99 -6.38
N PHE A 4 14.89 19.80 -6.15
CA PHE A 4 13.45 19.61 -6.14
C PHE A 4 12.81 20.25 -4.90
N LYS A 5 13.43 20.11 -3.73
CA LYS A 5 12.99 20.80 -2.50
C LYS A 5 13.10 22.32 -2.64
N ASP A 6 14.16 22.79 -3.25
CA ASP A 6 14.42 24.21 -3.51
C ASP A 6 13.62 24.78 -4.68
N LYS A 7 12.72 23.96 -5.29
CA LYS A 7 11.89 24.32 -6.46
C LYS A 7 12.68 24.70 -7.73
N LYS A 8 13.95 24.32 -7.82
CA LYS A 8 14.78 24.51 -9.02
C LYS A 8 14.43 23.51 -10.10
N THR A 9 13.98 22.31 -9.72
CA THR A 9 13.42 21.30 -10.63
C THR A 9 11.96 21.05 -10.28
N GLN A 10 11.14 20.81 -11.30
CA GLN A 10 9.69 20.60 -11.14
C GLN A 10 9.33 19.12 -11.14
N ILE A 11 10.19 18.26 -11.67
CA ILE A 11 9.96 16.83 -11.80
C ILE A 11 11.14 16.10 -11.18
N LEU A 12 10.84 15.15 -10.30
CA LEU A 12 11.79 14.22 -9.72
C LEU A 12 11.44 12.81 -10.17
N VAL A 13 12.36 12.15 -10.85
CA VAL A 13 12.26 10.73 -11.19
C VAL A 13 13.13 9.93 -10.24
N SER A 14 12.56 8.91 -9.63
CA SER A 14 13.26 8.08 -8.64
C SER A 14 12.72 6.66 -8.62
N THR A 15 13.46 5.77 -7.99
CA THR A 15 12.99 4.43 -7.62
C THR A 15 12.34 4.46 -6.25
N THR A 16 11.74 3.35 -5.81
CA THR A 16 11.09 3.19 -4.51
C THR A 16 12.01 3.39 -3.30
N VAL A 17 13.34 3.45 -3.50
CA VAL A 17 14.33 3.77 -2.44
C VAL A 17 14.05 5.12 -1.76
N VAL A 18 13.32 6.02 -2.42
CA VAL A 18 12.86 7.29 -1.83
C VAL A 18 11.76 7.10 -0.78
N GLU A 19 11.34 5.86 -0.51
CA GLU A 19 10.31 5.55 0.50
C GLU A 19 10.71 5.99 1.90
N VAL A 20 12.01 5.99 2.24
CA VAL A 20 12.46 6.21 3.61
C VAL A 20 12.95 7.66 3.82
N GLY A 21 12.22 8.38 4.68
CA GLY A 21 12.75 9.61 5.29
C GLY A 21 12.76 10.88 4.43
N VAL A 22 12.22 10.86 3.21
CA VAL A 22 12.18 12.06 2.37
C VAL A 22 10.80 12.70 2.44
N ASP A 23 10.72 13.79 3.17
CA ASP A 23 9.55 14.66 3.17
C ASP A 23 9.75 15.79 2.17
N VAL A 24 8.79 15.95 1.25
CA VAL A 24 8.81 17.02 0.25
C VAL A 24 7.45 17.73 0.27
N PRO A 25 7.29 18.72 1.15
CA PRO A 25 6.01 19.44 1.30
C PRO A 25 5.52 20.10 0.00
N ASN A 26 6.46 20.37 -0.93
CA ASN A 26 6.14 20.97 -2.23
C ASN A 26 5.53 19.98 -3.24
N ALA A 27 5.67 18.68 -3.02
CA ALA A 27 5.18 17.68 -3.95
C ALA A 27 3.66 17.58 -3.84
N THR A 28 2.99 17.95 -4.91
CA THR A 28 1.52 17.89 -5.01
C THR A 28 1.05 16.74 -5.88
N GLN A 29 1.94 16.15 -6.67
CA GLN A 29 1.60 15.03 -7.55
C GLN A 29 2.63 13.93 -7.41
N ILE A 30 2.14 12.68 -7.41
CA ILE A 30 2.97 11.49 -7.53
C ILE A 30 2.42 10.59 -8.63
N VAL A 31 3.30 10.11 -9.49
CA VAL A 31 2.97 9.13 -10.52
C VAL A 31 3.74 7.86 -10.22
N ILE A 32 3.03 6.76 -9.99
CA ILE A 32 3.61 5.46 -9.69
C ILE A 32 3.47 4.59 -10.93
N LEU A 33 4.57 4.35 -11.60
CA LEU A 33 4.62 3.48 -12.78
C LEU A 33 4.65 2.01 -12.36
N ASN A 34 4.03 1.15 -13.16
CA ASN A 34 3.91 -0.29 -12.89
C ASN A 34 3.25 -0.57 -11.52
N ALA A 35 2.19 0.16 -11.20
CA ALA A 35 1.52 0.07 -9.91
C ALA A 35 0.99 -1.35 -9.60
N ASP A 36 0.73 -2.15 -10.61
CA ASP A 36 0.33 -3.55 -10.51
C ASP A 36 1.38 -4.45 -9.84
N ARG A 37 2.65 -4.04 -9.84
CA ARG A 37 3.77 -4.79 -9.23
C ARG A 37 3.97 -4.52 -7.74
N TYR A 38 3.30 -3.51 -7.19
CA TYR A 38 3.45 -3.12 -5.79
C TYR A 38 2.34 -3.70 -4.92
N GLY A 39 2.67 -4.00 -3.65
CA GLY A 39 1.68 -4.32 -2.63
C GLY A 39 0.90 -3.08 -2.18
N LEU A 40 -0.32 -3.28 -1.65
CA LEU A 40 -1.18 -2.17 -1.20
C LEU A 40 -0.52 -1.32 -0.12
N ALA A 41 0.18 -1.95 0.83
CA ALA A 41 0.91 -1.22 1.87
C ALA A 41 1.98 -0.29 1.29
N GLN A 42 2.71 -0.75 0.29
CA GLN A 42 3.75 0.03 -0.38
C GLN A 42 3.14 1.19 -1.18
N LEU A 43 2.08 0.93 -1.94
CA LEU A 43 1.34 1.98 -2.66
C LEU A 43 0.79 3.04 -1.71
N HIS A 44 0.26 2.62 -0.55
CA HIS A 44 -0.24 3.53 0.47
C HIS A 44 0.87 4.42 1.04
N GLN A 45 2.05 3.85 1.31
CA GLN A 45 3.22 4.61 1.76
C GLN A 45 3.69 5.62 0.72
N LEU A 46 3.75 5.22 -0.56
CA LEU A 46 4.11 6.11 -1.67
C LEU A 46 3.09 7.24 -1.84
N ARG A 47 1.79 6.93 -1.81
CA ARG A 47 0.73 7.96 -1.85
C ARG A 47 0.88 8.97 -0.73
N GLY A 48 1.24 8.52 0.46
CA GLY A 48 1.46 9.37 1.64
C GLY A 48 2.68 10.29 1.55
N ARG A 49 3.44 10.27 0.44
CA ARG A 49 4.57 11.19 0.20
C ARG A 49 4.14 12.54 -0.37
N VAL A 50 2.93 12.65 -0.87
CA VAL A 50 2.32 13.91 -1.31
C VAL A 50 1.15 14.27 -0.41
N GLY A 51 0.71 15.54 -0.47
CA GLY A 51 -0.43 16.01 0.31
C GLY A 51 -0.10 16.35 1.77
N ARG A 52 1.15 16.60 2.08
CA ARG A 52 1.58 17.05 3.42
C ARG A 52 1.61 18.56 3.60
N GLY A 53 1.28 19.30 2.56
CA GLY A 53 1.13 20.75 2.59
C GLY A 53 -0.33 21.17 2.45
N ASP A 54 -0.54 22.48 2.35
CA ASP A 54 -1.88 23.10 2.26
C ASP A 54 -2.51 22.97 0.86
N LYS A 55 -1.77 22.41 -0.12
CA LYS A 55 -2.23 22.27 -1.49
C LYS A 55 -2.86 20.91 -1.73
N PRO A 56 -3.95 20.84 -2.52
CA PRO A 56 -4.50 19.57 -2.95
C PRO A 56 -3.46 18.73 -3.68
N SER A 57 -3.46 17.44 -3.40
CA SER A 57 -2.50 16.50 -3.99
C SER A 57 -3.19 15.38 -4.75
N GLN A 58 -2.50 14.82 -5.73
CA GLN A 58 -2.99 13.74 -6.57
C GLN A 58 -1.97 12.62 -6.64
N CYS A 59 -2.47 11.38 -6.65
CA CYS A 59 -1.68 10.17 -6.83
C CYS A 59 -2.20 9.42 -8.07
N PHE A 60 -1.34 9.23 -9.06
CA PHE A 60 -1.65 8.52 -10.28
C PHE A 60 -1.00 7.13 -10.23
N LEU A 61 -1.83 6.08 -10.35
CA LEU A 61 -1.38 4.70 -10.45
C LEU A 61 -1.42 4.27 -11.91
N VAL A 62 -0.26 4.03 -12.50
CA VAL A 62 -0.13 3.62 -13.90
C VAL A 62 0.22 2.14 -13.96
N THR A 63 -0.62 1.37 -14.64
CA THR A 63 -0.42 -0.07 -14.86
C THR A 63 0.31 -0.33 -16.18
N THR A 64 1.00 -1.45 -16.26
CA THR A 64 1.60 -1.95 -17.48
C THR A 64 0.64 -2.93 -18.16
N GLY A 65 0.20 -2.59 -19.34
CA GLY A 65 -0.63 -3.46 -20.18
C GLY A 65 -2.05 -2.95 -20.39
N GLU A 66 -2.79 -3.65 -21.23
CA GLU A 66 -4.17 -3.31 -21.63
C GLU A 66 -5.22 -3.90 -20.68
N ASN A 67 -4.81 -4.63 -19.65
CA ASN A 67 -5.72 -5.25 -18.72
C ASN A 67 -6.35 -4.19 -17.78
N PRO A 68 -7.63 -4.38 -17.41
CA PRO A 68 -8.27 -3.51 -16.45
C PRO A 68 -7.52 -3.52 -15.11
N PRO A 69 -7.61 -2.41 -14.33
CA PRO A 69 -6.97 -2.32 -13.02
C PRO A 69 -7.35 -3.50 -12.13
N SER A 70 -6.38 -4.07 -11.44
CA SER A 70 -6.63 -5.14 -10.48
C SER A 70 -7.53 -4.65 -9.33
N ARG A 71 -8.26 -5.58 -8.69
CA ARG A 71 -9.09 -5.26 -7.53
C ARG A 71 -8.32 -4.48 -6.45
N ARG A 72 -7.05 -4.78 -6.23
CA ARG A 72 -6.17 -4.06 -5.30
C ARG A 72 -6.07 -2.57 -5.62
N LEU A 73 -5.85 -2.25 -6.89
CA LEU A 73 -5.71 -0.85 -7.33
C LEU A 73 -7.03 -0.09 -7.21
N LEU A 74 -8.15 -0.75 -7.50
CA LEU A 74 -9.48 -0.16 -7.31
C LEU A 74 -9.78 0.12 -5.83
N GLU A 75 -9.36 -0.75 -4.92
CA GLU A 75 -9.52 -0.48 -3.49
C GLU A 75 -8.62 0.67 -3.02
N MET A 76 -7.41 0.80 -3.58
CA MET A 76 -6.51 1.92 -3.31
C MET A 76 -7.09 3.26 -3.74
N GLU A 77 -7.89 3.29 -4.81
CA GLU A 77 -8.58 4.49 -5.29
C GLU A 77 -9.72 4.91 -4.36
N LYS A 78 -10.48 3.95 -3.82
CA LYS A 78 -11.70 4.19 -3.02
C LYS A 78 -11.42 4.75 -1.63
N THR A 79 -10.28 4.44 -1.02
CA THR A 79 -10.02 4.78 0.38
C THR A 79 -8.60 5.29 0.62
N THR A 80 -8.49 6.12 1.65
CA THR A 80 -7.20 6.56 2.21
C THR A 80 -6.86 5.85 3.53
N ASP A 81 -7.73 4.98 4.02
CA ASP A 81 -7.53 4.23 5.25
C ASP A 81 -6.49 3.12 5.06
N GLY A 82 -5.33 3.28 5.69
CA GLY A 82 -4.23 2.33 5.61
C GLY A 82 -4.52 0.99 6.28
N PHE A 83 -5.32 0.97 7.36
CA PHE A 83 -5.72 -0.27 8.04
C PHE A 83 -6.66 -1.09 7.16
N TYR A 84 -7.65 -0.44 6.57
CA TYR A 84 -8.55 -1.10 5.62
C TYR A 84 -7.77 -1.69 4.43
N LEU A 85 -6.83 -0.93 3.85
CA LEU A 85 -6.01 -1.41 2.75
C LEU A 85 -5.12 -2.59 3.14
N ALA A 86 -4.57 -2.60 4.36
CA ALA A 86 -3.80 -3.73 4.88
C ALA A 86 -4.67 -4.98 5.05
N GLU A 87 -5.90 -4.83 5.54
CA GLU A 87 -6.85 -5.93 5.66
C GLU A 87 -7.26 -6.50 4.29
N VAL A 88 -7.49 -5.62 3.31
CA VAL A 88 -7.79 -6.02 1.92
C VAL A 88 -6.60 -6.76 1.31
N ASP A 89 -5.38 -6.27 1.49
CA ASP A 89 -4.17 -6.90 0.97
C ASP A 89 -4.00 -8.32 1.55
N LEU A 90 -4.23 -8.46 2.85
CA LEU A 90 -4.20 -9.74 3.54
C LEU A 90 -5.25 -10.73 2.98
N LYS A 91 -6.49 -10.26 2.78
CA LYS A 91 -7.57 -11.08 2.21
C LYS A 91 -7.29 -11.51 0.78
N LEU A 92 -6.69 -10.62 -0.03
CA LEU A 92 -6.39 -10.90 -1.43
C LEU A 92 -5.17 -11.81 -1.64
N ARG A 93 -4.18 -11.73 -0.76
CA ARG A 93 -3.01 -12.64 -0.78
C ARG A 93 -3.35 -14.02 -0.27
N GLY A 94 -4.35 -14.12 0.61
CA GLY A 94 -4.68 -15.37 1.29
C GLY A 94 -3.66 -15.75 2.39
N PRO A 95 -4.01 -16.71 3.23
CA PRO A 95 -3.15 -17.14 4.34
C PRO A 95 -1.83 -17.82 3.88
N GLY A 96 -1.75 -18.29 2.64
CA GLY A 96 -0.60 -19.04 2.14
C GLY A 96 0.69 -18.21 2.00
N GLU A 97 0.62 -16.92 1.66
CA GLU A 97 1.81 -16.06 1.54
C GLU A 97 2.39 -15.61 2.91
N ILE A 98 1.55 -15.56 3.93
CA ILE A 98 2.00 -15.19 5.29
C ILE A 98 2.85 -16.31 5.91
N TYR A 99 2.59 -17.54 5.50
CA TYR A 99 3.26 -18.75 6.00
C TYR A 99 4.24 -19.34 5.00
N GLY A 100 4.62 -18.64 3.95
CA GLY A 100 5.57 -19.08 2.91
C GLY A 100 6.96 -19.53 3.43
N ALA A 101 7.23 -19.37 4.72
CA ALA A 101 8.39 -19.94 5.41
C ALA A 101 8.06 -21.22 6.21
N MET A 102 6.80 -21.58 6.37
CA MET A 102 6.38 -22.84 7.01
C MET A 102 6.01 -23.85 5.94
N GLN A 103 6.96 -24.71 5.61
CA GLN A 103 6.78 -25.86 4.74
C GLN A 103 5.63 -26.75 5.23
N HIS A 104 4.68 -27.02 4.32
CA HIS A 104 3.71 -28.11 4.34
C HIS A 104 2.72 -28.14 5.52
N GLY A 105 1.54 -27.63 5.28
CA GLY A 105 0.33 -27.87 6.05
C GLY A 105 -0.71 -26.79 5.80
N GLU A 106 -1.77 -27.12 5.09
CA GLU A 106 -3.00 -26.32 5.10
C GLU A 106 -3.50 -26.26 6.54
N LEU A 107 -3.42 -25.09 7.17
CA LEU A 107 -4.12 -24.83 8.42
C LEU A 107 -5.63 -24.75 8.12
N ASN A 108 -6.26 -25.90 8.07
CA ASN A 108 -7.70 -26.03 7.94
C ASN A 108 -8.33 -25.73 9.30
N LEU A 109 -8.45 -24.44 9.64
CA LEU A 109 -9.10 -24.01 10.87
C LEU A 109 -10.60 -24.27 10.74
N LYS A 110 -11.15 -25.14 11.59
CA LYS A 110 -12.56 -25.56 11.55
C LYS A 110 -13.54 -24.46 11.97
N ILE A 111 -13.12 -23.46 12.73
CA ILE A 111 -14.01 -22.50 13.40
C ILE A 111 -13.61 -21.05 13.16
N ALA A 112 -12.34 -20.74 12.89
CA ALA A 112 -11.86 -19.38 12.72
C ALA A 112 -11.01 -19.23 11.45
N SER A 113 -11.06 -18.07 10.81
CA SER A 113 -10.12 -17.66 9.77
C SER A 113 -9.00 -16.86 10.43
N LEU A 114 -7.76 -17.01 9.94
CA LEU A 114 -6.63 -16.17 10.36
C LEU A 114 -6.82 -14.68 10.01
N THR A 115 -7.82 -14.37 9.20
CA THR A 115 -8.24 -13.01 8.85
C THR A 115 -9.37 -12.49 9.71
N ASP A 116 -9.84 -13.27 10.69
CA ASP A 116 -10.93 -12.86 11.60
C ASP A 116 -10.36 -12.02 12.75
N THR A 117 -10.27 -10.72 12.49
CA THR A 117 -9.77 -9.73 13.44
C THR A 117 -10.59 -9.70 14.73
N LYS A 118 -11.90 -9.98 14.68
CA LYS A 118 -12.75 -10.02 15.87
C LYS A 118 -12.42 -11.20 16.79
N MET A 119 -12.15 -12.35 16.21
CA MET A 119 -11.74 -13.53 16.98
C MET A 119 -10.34 -13.37 17.59
N ILE A 120 -9.44 -12.71 16.87
CA ILE A 120 -8.10 -12.40 17.38
C ILE A 120 -8.16 -11.41 18.55
N GLU A 121 -9.00 -10.38 18.46
CA GLU A 121 -9.24 -9.43 19.56
C GLU A 121 -9.85 -10.11 20.79
N LEU A 122 -10.86 -10.96 20.59
CA LEU A 122 -11.46 -11.77 21.68
C LEU A 122 -10.45 -12.68 22.35
N ALA A 123 -9.59 -13.33 21.60
CA ALA A 123 -8.53 -14.18 22.16
C ALA A 123 -7.52 -13.39 23.00
N ARG A 124 -7.19 -12.14 22.60
CA ARG A 124 -6.27 -11.27 23.35
C ARG A 124 -6.83 -10.77 24.69
N THR A 125 -8.14 -10.62 24.80
CA THR A 125 -8.79 -10.14 26.04
C THR A 125 -8.99 -11.23 27.09
N HIS A 126 -8.74 -12.50 26.75
CA HIS A 126 -8.93 -13.64 27.64
C HIS A 126 -7.61 -14.37 28.01
N VAL A 127 -6.47 -13.77 27.69
CA VAL A 127 -5.14 -14.17 28.14
C VAL A 127 -4.62 -13.14 29.13
#